data_7e87bde034517d08d1ec3983e03279f3
#
_entry.id   7e87bde034517d08d1ec3983e03279f3
#
_cell.length_a   1.000
_cell.length_b   1.000
_cell.length_c   1.000
_cell.angle_alpha   90.00
_cell.angle_beta   90.00
_cell.angle_gamma   90.00
#
_symmetry.space_group_name_H-M   'P 1'
#
loop_
_entity.id
_entity.type
_entity.pdbx_description
1 polymer ?
#
loop_
_entity_poly.entity_id
_entity_poly.type
_entity_poly.pdbx_seq_one_letter_code
_entity_poly.pdbx_strand_id
1 'polypeptide(L)'
;MGLSQVITVRQPHSWRKRMNGILCADMDNTIIYSYKRNIGENKLNVELYNGREISFISEKTHDLLKKVNEKMTIIPTSTRTEEQYKRIDLDIGIVPYALVCNGGVLLVNGKRDREWY
;
A
#
# COMPACT_ATOMS: atom_id res chain seq x y z
N MET A 1 0.42 9.42 10.04
CA MET A 1 0.58 7.97 10.03
C MET A 1 -0.34 7.38 9.00
N GLY A 2 0.16 6.39 8.26
CA GLY A 2 -0.62 5.80 7.19
C GLY A 2 -1.56 4.68 7.63
N LEU A 3 -1.55 4.37 8.91
CA LEU A 3 -2.30 3.22 9.40
C LEU A 3 -3.71 3.65 9.78
N SER A 4 -4.70 3.25 8.97
CA SER A 4 -6.07 3.64 9.20
C SER A 4 -6.82 2.63 10.07
N GLN A 5 -6.55 1.35 9.90
CA GLN A 5 -7.32 0.32 10.59
C GLN A 5 -6.60 -1.01 10.62
N VAL A 6 -6.68 -1.70 11.76
CA VAL A 6 -6.22 -3.09 11.87
C VAL A 6 -7.46 -3.96 12.06
N ILE A 7 -7.62 -4.94 11.20
CA ILE A 7 -8.78 -5.82 11.20
C ILE A 7 -8.32 -7.26 11.36
N THR A 8 -8.91 -7.96 12.34
CA THR A 8 -8.73 -9.40 12.45
C THR A 8 -9.90 -10.06 11.73
N VAL A 9 -9.62 -10.84 10.71
CA VAL A 9 -10.65 -11.49 9.92
C VAL A 9 -10.43 -13.00 9.88
N ARG A 10 -11.51 -13.72 9.63
CA ARG A 10 -11.42 -15.16 9.43
C ARG A 10 -10.80 -15.42 8.07
N GLN A 11 -9.70 -16.17 8.06
CA GLN A 11 -8.93 -16.43 6.86
C GLN A 11 -9.17 -17.84 6.31
N PRO A 12 -9.03 -18.03 5.00
CA PRO A 12 -8.94 -19.36 4.44
C PRO A 12 -7.78 -20.12 5.09
N HIS A 13 -7.93 -21.43 5.21
CA HIS A 13 -6.94 -22.25 5.91
C HIS A 13 -5.53 -22.08 5.36
N SER A 14 -5.39 -21.94 4.05
CA SER A 14 -4.10 -21.76 3.38
C SER A 14 -3.37 -20.46 3.78
N TRP A 15 -4.11 -19.48 4.30
CA TRP A 15 -3.55 -18.17 4.65
C TRP A 15 -3.21 -18.05 6.14
N ARG A 16 -3.68 -18.95 6.97
CA ARG A 16 -3.55 -18.85 8.43
C ARG A 16 -2.11 -18.74 8.92
N LYS A 17 -1.18 -19.37 8.20
CA LYS A 17 0.22 -19.34 8.60
C LYS A 17 0.89 -17.99 8.41
N ARG A 18 0.28 -17.11 7.61
CA ARG A 18 0.91 -15.87 7.17
C ARG A 18 0.24 -14.63 7.72
N MET A 19 -0.99 -14.75 8.22
CA MET A 19 -1.81 -13.59 8.53
C MET A 19 -2.30 -13.61 9.96
N ASN A 20 -1.73 -12.74 10.78
CA ASN A 20 -2.26 -12.46 12.12
C ASN A 20 -3.32 -11.37 12.07
N GLY A 21 -3.48 -10.71 10.93
CA GLY A 21 -4.45 -9.66 10.73
C GLY A 21 -4.23 -8.94 9.41
N ILE A 22 -5.10 -7.98 9.15
CA ILE A 22 -5.05 -7.16 7.95
C ILE A 22 -4.94 -5.71 8.37
N LEU A 23 -3.99 -5.01 7.77
CA LEU A 23 -3.83 -3.58 7.94
C LEU A 23 -4.22 -2.88 6.65
N CYS A 24 -5.31 -2.13 6.67
CA CYS A 24 -5.69 -1.26 5.56
C CYS A 24 -5.00 0.08 5.74
N ALA A 25 -4.25 0.49 4.74
CA ALA A 25 -3.40 1.66 4.84
C ALA A 25 -3.68 2.63 3.70
N ASP A 26 -4.13 3.83 4.05
CA ASP A 26 -4.29 4.91 3.08
C ASP A 26 -2.94 5.30 2.49
N MET A 27 -2.93 5.63 1.21
CA MET A 27 -1.70 5.92 0.48
C MET A 27 -1.38 7.41 0.46
N ASP A 28 -2.03 8.17 -0.41
CA ASP A 28 -1.66 9.57 -0.65
C ASP A 28 -1.92 10.45 0.58
N ASN A 29 -0.93 11.27 0.94
CA ASN A 29 -0.94 12.19 2.07
C ASN A 29 -1.06 11.50 3.43
N THR A 30 -0.82 10.20 3.48
CA THR A 30 -0.82 9.44 4.73
C THR A 30 0.45 8.59 4.84
N ILE A 31 0.72 7.74 3.87
CA ILE A 31 1.95 6.95 3.79
C ILE A 31 2.92 7.59 2.82
N ILE A 32 2.44 8.02 1.66
CA ILE A 32 3.26 8.64 0.62
C ILE A 32 2.85 10.09 0.42
N TYR A 33 3.81 10.88 -0.02
CA TYR A 33 3.63 12.32 -0.18
C TYR A 33 4.19 12.78 -1.51
N SER A 34 3.49 13.71 -2.14
CA SER A 34 3.94 14.36 -3.37
C SER A 34 5.26 15.11 -3.13
N TYR A 35 6.06 15.25 -4.18
CA TYR A 35 7.29 16.05 -4.14
C TYR A 35 7.05 17.49 -3.67
N LYS A 36 5.83 17.97 -3.79
CA LYS A 36 5.46 19.32 -3.34
C LYS A 36 5.38 19.42 -1.81
N ARG A 37 5.34 18.30 -1.12
CA ARG A 37 5.24 18.24 0.33
C ARG A 37 6.64 18.04 0.92
N ASN A 38 7.01 18.87 1.87
CA ASN A 38 8.29 18.71 2.56
C ASN A 38 8.13 17.70 3.68
N ILE A 39 8.70 16.50 3.52
CA ILE A 39 8.71 15.45 4.56
C ILE A 39 10.13 15.20 5.08
N GLY A 40 11.05 16.11 4.81
CA GLY A 40 12.44 15.99 5.24
C GLY A 40 13.32 15.36 4.16
N GLU A 41 14.59 15.14 4.52
CA GLU A 41 15.57 14.60 3.59
C GLU A 41 15.62 13.07 3.58
N ASN A 42 15.22 12.44 4.70
CA ASN A 42 15.26 10.98 4.84
C ASN A 42 14.02 10.37 4.22
N LYS A 43 13.99 10.34 2.91
CA LYS A 43 12.85 9.86 2.14
C LYS A 43 13.30 9.02 0.96
N LEU A 44 12.41 8.17 0.49
CA LEU A 44 12.64 7.29 -0.63
C LEU A 44 11.61 7.58 -1.70
N ASN A 45 12.02 7.57 -2.97
CA ASN A 45 11.09 7.71 -4.08
C ASN A 45 10.28 6.43 -4.24
N VAL A 46 8.97 6.56 -4.38
CA VAL A 46 8.06 5.43 -4.57
C VAL A 46 7.25 5.54 -5.86
N GLU A 47 7.39 6.63 -6.59
CA GLU A 47 6.64 6.80 -7.84
C GLU A 47 7.44 7.61 -8.85
N LEU A 48 7.61 7.03 -10.04
CA LEU A 48 8.16 7.73 -11.20
C LEU A 48 7.04 7.97 -12.21
N TYR A 49 6.98 9.16 -12.76
CA TYR A 49 6.06 9.49 -13.83
C TYR A 49 6.80 10.29 -14.89
N ASN A 50 6.88 9.76 -16.10
CA ASN A 50 7.65 10.35 -17.20
C ASN A 50 9.11 10.63 -16.79
N GLY A 51 9.71 9.69 -16.05
CA GLY A 51 11.10 9.80 -15.61
C GLY A 51 11.31 10.74 -14.42
N ARG A 52 10.25 11.30 -13.85
CA ARG A 52 10.35 12.23 -12.73
C ARG A 52 9.91 11.57 -11.43
N GLU A 53 10.63 11.86 -10.36
CA GLU A 53 10.28 11.40 -9.02
C GLU A 53 9.16 12.29 -8.48
N ILE A 54 7.95 11.75 -8.34
CA ILE A 54 6.79 12.55 -7.96
C ILE A 54 6.19 12.21 -6.60
N SER A 55 6.50 11.06 -6.03
CA SER A 55 5.99 10.70 -4.72
C SER A 55 7.06 10.03 -3.88
N PHE A 56 7.01 10.27 -2.58
CA PHE A 56 8.03 9.81 -1.64
C PHE A 56 7.40 9.25 -0.37
N ILE A 57 8.12 8.32 0.28
CA ILE A 57 7.80 7.80 1.60
C ILE A 57 8.96 8.13 2.53
N SER A 58 8.68 8.44 3.79
CA SER A 58 9.77 8.64 4.75
C SER A 58 10.45 7.30 5.05
N GLU A 59 11.75 7.34 5.34
CA GLU A 59 12.48 6.12 5.69
C GLU A 59 11.89 5.43 6.91
N LYS A 60 11.44 6.19 7.91
CA LYS A 60 10.79 5.62 9.10
C LYS A 60 9.53 4.84 8.77
N THR A 61 8.68 5.43 7.92
CA THR A 61 7.43 4.76 7.52
C THR A 61 7.74 3.53 6.68
N HIS A 62 8.71 3.63 5.78
CA HIS A 62 9.14 2.50 4.97
C HIS A 62 9.60 1.33 5.84
N ASP A 63 10.47 1.60 6.80
CA ASP A 63 10.98 0.56 7.69
C ASP A 63 9.87 -0.07 8.53
N LEU A 64 8.95 0.75 9.03
CA LEU A 64 7.81 0.28 9.81
C LEU A 64 6.92 -0.63 8.98
N LEU A 65 6.56 -0.20 7.77
CA LEU A 65 5.69 -0.99 6.90
C LEU A 65 6.35 -2.30 6.49
N LYS A 66 7.65 -2.27 6.25
CA LYS A 66 8.39 -3.48 5.90
C LYS A 66 8.31 -4.51 7.01
N LYS A 67 8.47 -4.08 8.26
CA LYS A 67 8.37 -4.96 9.42
C LYS A 67 6.95 -5.46 9.63
N VAL A 68 5.96 -4.60 9.48
CA VAL A 68 4.55 -4.97 9.62
C VAL A 68 4.17 -5.97 8.55
N ASN A 69 4.64 -5.78 7.33
CA ASN A 69 4.33 -6.68 6.22
C ASN A 69 4.86 -8.11 6.41
N GLU A 70 5.86 -8.28 7.27
CA GLU A 70 6.36 -9.61 7.63
C GLU A 70 5.39 -10.39 8.53
N LYS A 71 4.54 -9.68 9.27
CA LYS A 71 3.66 -10.27 10.28
C LYS A 71 2.18 -10.17 9.95
N MET A 72 1.80 -9.22 9.13
CA MET A 72 0.41 -8.94 8.78
C MET A 72 0.31 -8.74 7.27
N THR A 73 -0.91 -8.82 6.76
CA THR A 73 -1.15 -8.46 5.37
C THR A 73 -1.52 -6.98 5.30
N ILE A 74 -0.72 -6.22 4.57
CA ILE A 74 -1.00 -4.82 4.30
C ILE A 74 -1.84 -4.74 3.03
N ILE A 75 -2.96 -4.03 3.11
CA ILE A 75 -3.81 -3.75 1.96
C ILE A 75 -3.80 -2.25 1.74
N PRO A 76 -3.00 -1.75 0.80
CA PRO A 76 -3.06 -0.34 0.43
C PRO A 76 -4.45 0.01 -0.07
N THR A 77 -4.95 1.16 0.35
CA THR A 77 -6.23 1.70 -0.12
C THR A 77 -5.96 3.05 -0.75
N SER A 78 -6.61 3.31 -1.87
CA SER A 78 -6.31 4.51 -2.64
C SER A 78 -7.52 4.97 -3.45
N THR A 79 -7.62 6.29 -3.61
CA THR A 79 -8.57 6.88 -4.57
C THR A 79 -8.02 6.84 -5.99
N ARG A 80 -6.74 6.49 -6.15
CA ARG A 80 -6.10 6.41 -7.46
C ARG A 80 -6.78 5.39 -8.36
N THR A 81 -6.70 5.62 -9.67
CA THR A 81 -7.07 4.59 -10.63
C THR A 81 -6.07 3.43 -10.55
N GLU A 82 -6.45 2.29 -11.12
CA GLU A 82 -5.55 1.13 -11.17
C GLU A 82 -4.21 1.49 -11.81
N GLU A 83 -4.24 2.21 -12.93
CA GLU A 83 -3.04 2.62 -13.64
C GLU A 83 -2.15 3.52 -12.78
N GLN A 84 -2.75 4.50 -12.12
CA GLN A 84 -2.01 5.40 -11.24
C GLN A 84 -1.43 4.67 -10.04
N TYR A 85 -2.17 3.72 -9.48
CA TYR A 85 -1.69 2.93 -8.35
C TYR A 85 -0.49 2.06 -8.75
N LYS A 86 -0.50 1.49 -9.93
CA LYS A 86 0.56 0.60 -10.39
C LYS A 86 1.90 1.32 -10.59
N ARG A 87 1.92 2.64 -10.62
CA ARG A 87 3.17 3.39 -10.65
C ARG A 87 3.88 3.42 -9.29
N ILE A 88 3.18 3.03 -8.21
CA ILE A 88 3.74 3.07 -6.86
C ILE A 88 4.51 1.79 -6.58
N ASP A 89 5.75 1.94 -6.13
CA ASP A 89 6.55 0.83 -5.61
C ASP A 89 7.00 1.19 -4.20
N LEU A 90 6.34 0.62 -3.21
CA LEU A 90 6.66 0.88 -1.81
C LEU A 90 7.92 0.15 -1.36
N ASP A 91 8.32 -0.91 -2.07
CA ASP A 91 9.49 -1.72 -1.74
C ASP A 91 9.47 -2.21 -0.28
N ILE A 92 8.37 -2.78 0.12
CA ILE A 92 8.17 -3.33 1.47
C ILE A 92 8.00 -4.85 1.49
N GLY A 93 8.23 -5.51 0.36
CA GLY A 93 8.00 -6.92 0.18
C GLY A 93 6.76 -7.18 -0.66
N ILE A 94 6.21 -8.39 -0.57
CA ILE A 94 5.05 -8.78 -1.36
C ILE A 94 3.80 -8.13 -0.77
N VAL A 95 3.03 -7.45 -1.62
CA VAL A 95 1.76 -6.83 -1.26
C VAL A 95 0.70 -7.41 -2.22
N PRO A 96 0.04 -8.51 -1.81
CA PRO A 96 -0.83 -9.24 -2.73
C PRO A 96 -2.15 -8.56 -3.04
N TYR A 97 -2.61 -7.65 -2.19
CA TYR A 97 -3.92 -7.02 -2.35
C TYR A 97 -3.82 -5.50 -2.34
N ALA A 98 -4.70 -4.85 -3.09
CA ALA A 98 -4.86 -3.41 -3.01
C ALA A 98 -6.29 -3.04 -3.36
N LEU A 99 -6.83 -2.04 -2.68
CA LEU A 99 -8.12 -1.45 -2.99
C LEU A 99 -7.88 -0.11 -3.66
N VAL A 100 -8.27 0.00 -4.91
CA VAL A 100 -8.06 1.23 -5.69
C VAL A 100 -9.40 1.77 -6.17
N CYS A 101 -9.39 2.90 -6.86
CA CYS A 101 -10.60 3.56 -7.32
C CYS A 101 -11.58 3.80 -6.17
N ASN A 102 -11.05 4.25 -5.03
CA ASN A 102 -11.85 4.52 -3.82
C ASN A 102 -12.64 3.30 -3.35
N GLY A 103 -12.05 2.12 -3.45
CA GLY A 103 -12.68 0.86 -3.03
C GLY A 103 -13.49 0.17 -4.11
N GLY A 104 -13.59 0.77 -5.30
CA GLY A 104 -14.36 0.18 -6.39
C GLY A 104 -13.67 -1.00 -7.08
N VAL A 105 -12.35 -1.13 -6.92
CA VAL A 105 -11.58 -2.19 -7.56
C VAL A 105 -10.66 -2.84 -6.54
N LEU A 106 -10.75 -4.16 -6.42
CA LEU A 106 -9.80 -4.95 -5.66
C LEU A 106 -8.79 -5.56 -6.63
N LEU A 107 -7.51 -5.31 -6.38
CA LEU A 107 -6.43 -5.95 -7.12
C LEU A 107 -5.91 -7.12 -6.32
N VAL A 108 -5.76 -8.27 -6.96
CA VAL A 108 -5.16 -9.47 -6.38
C VAL A 108 -3.94 -9.83 -7.24
N ASN A 109 -2.76 -9.71 -6.65
CA ASN A 109 -1.50 -9.87 -7.36
C ASN A 109 -1.42 -9.02 -8.64
N GLY A 110 -1.92 -7.78 -8.54
CA GLY A 110 -1.89 -6.81 -9.62
C GLY A 110 -3.01 -6.93 -10.66
N LYS A 111 -3.94 -7.86 -10.47
CA LYS A 111 -5.04 -8.09 -11.41
C LYS A 111 -6.38 -7.83 -10.73
N ARG A 112 -7.34 -7.29 -11.49
CA ARG A 112 -8.68 -7.05 -10.97
C ARG A 112 -9.35 -8.36 -10.57
N ASP A 113 -9.92 -8.36 -9.36
CA ASP A 113 -10.77 -9.44 -8.92
C ASP A 113 -12.18 -9.19 -9.49
N ARG A 114 -12.66 -10.16 -10.26
CA ARG A 114 -13.98 -10.03 -10.93
C ARG A 114 -15.15 -10.20 -9.98
N GLU A 115 -14.92 -10.79 -8.83
CA GLU A 115 -15.98 -11.04 -7.84
C GLU A 115 -16.12 -9.90 -6.83
N TRP A 116 -15.30 -8.88 -6.97
CA TRP A 116 -15.33 -7.72 -6.09
C TRP A 116 -16.30 -6.68 -6.61
N TYR A 117 -17.52 -6.76 -6.28
CA TYR A 117 -18.50 -5.71 -6.61
C TYR A 117 -19.70 -5.83 -5.67
#